data_43e606448fe215ddc8b590f286cde0de
#
_entry.id   43e606448fe215ddc8b590f286cde0de
#
_cell.length_a   1.000
_cell.length_b   1.000
_cell.length_c   1.000
_cell.angle_alpha   90.00
_cell.angle_beta   90.00
_cell.angle_gamma   90.00
#
_symmetry.space_group_name_H-M   'P 1'
#
loop_
_entity.id
_entity.type
_entity.pdbx_description
1 polymer ?
#
loop_
_entity_poly.entity_id
_entity_poly.type
_entity_poly.pdbx_seq_one_letter_code
_entity_poly.pdbx_strand_id
1 'polypeptide(L)'
;LTVERGAFLSLLGTSGCGKSTLLRLIAGLVPASGGRIVWPGDRPPRLGFVFQEPTLMPWSTVRGNVGLPLRLAGMAKKERLERVDSALDLVGLTGFGDHYPLALSGGMKMRVSIARALVTDPDIMLLDEPFAALDEITRFRLNNDLLDLWRKHGWTVLFVTHSVFESVYLSTRIVVMSPRPGRIHADVAVADPQPRGEAFRTSPDYAARCREISAALDQAMAA
;
A
#
# COMPACT_ATOMS: atom_id res chain seq x y z
N LEU A 1 4.97 17.63 -3.88
CA LEU A 1 5.26 16.24 -4.28
C LEU A 1 4.50 15.91 -5.55
N THR A 2 5.21 15.46 -6.59
CA THR A 2 4.62 14.93 -7.82
C THR A 2 4.80 13.42 -7.81
N VAL A 3 3.78 12.66 -8.23
CA VAL A 3 3.83 11.20 -8.32
C VAL A 3 3.52 10.80 -9.75
N GLU A 4 4.44 10.10 -10.38
CA GLU A 4 4.30 9.61 -11.74
C GLU A 4 3.29 8.45 -11.81
N ARG A 5 2.58 8.35 -12.92
CA ARG A 5 1.66 7.24 -13.15
C ARG A 5 2.43 5.92 -13.22
N GLY A 6 1.92 4.89 -12.53
CA GLY A 6 2.57 3.59 -12.45
C GLY A 6 3.76 3.53 -11.49
N ALA A 7 4.13 4.62 -10.83
CA ALA A 7 5.20 4.61 -9.84
C ALA A 7 4.79 3.84 -8.57
N PHE A 8 5.74 3.17 -7.96
CA PHE A 8 5.65 2.70 -6.58
C PHE A 8 6.45 3.65 -5.68
N LEU A 9 5.77 4.57 -5.00
CA LEU A 9 6.37 5.59 -4.16
C LEU A 9 6.21 5.23 -2.68
N SER A 10 7.32 5.07 -1.95
CA SER A 10 7.28 4.96 -0.49
C SER A 10 7.44 6.31 0.19
N LEU A 11 6.61 6.53 1.21
CA LEU A 11 6.75 7.60 2.19
C LEU A 11 7.39 7.01 3.44
N LEU A 12 8.66 7.32 3.68
CA LEU A 12 9.45 6.83 4.80
C LEU A 12 9.65 7.94 5.84
N GLY A 13 9.60 7.61 7.10
CA GLY A 13 9.83 8.56 8.20
C GLY A 13 9.39 8.00 9.53
N THR A 14 9.73 8.68 10.61
CA THR A 14 9.37 8.27 11.97
C THR A 14 7.88 8.36 12.23
N SER A 15 7.42 7.69 13.28
CA SER A 15 6.02 7.78 13.72
C SER A 15 5.64 9.23 14.04
N GLY A 16 4.46 9.64 13.60
CA GLY A 16 3.94 10.98 13.88
C GLY A 16 4.46 12.11 12.95
N CYS A 17 5.30 11.83 11.94
CA CYS A 17 5.76 12.85 10.99
C CYS A 17 4.69 13.27 9.94
N GLY A 18 3.51 12.64 9.92
CA GLY A 18 2.40 13.05 9.06
C GLY A 18 2.13 12.17 7.83
N LYS A 19 2.81 11.02 7.64
CA LYS A 19 2.63 10.12 6.50
C LYS A 19 1.19 9.67 6.30
N SER A 20 0.58 9.11 7.35
CA SER A 20 -0.83 8.67 7.33
C SER A 20 -1.79 9.83 7.12
N THR A 21 -1.46 11.01 7.65
CA THR A 21 -2.25 12.22 7.42
C THR A 21 -2.22 12.60 5.94
N LEU A 22 -1.05 12.54 5.31
CA LEU A 22 -0.91 12.80 3.88
C LEU A 22 -1.74 11.83 3.04
N LEU A 23 -1.71 10.52 3.35
CA LEU A 23 -2.57 9.55 2.65
C LEU A 23 -4.06 9.87 2.82
N ARG A 24 -4.48 10.24 4.03
CA ARG A 24 -5.89 10.60 4.30
C ARG A 24 -6.32 11.88 3.61
N LEU A 25 -5.42 12.87 3.47
CA LEU A 25 -5.65 14.07 2.66
C LEU A 25 -5.83 13.70 1.18
N ILE A 26 -4.95 12.85 0.64
CA ILE A 26 -5.03 12.36 -0.75
C ILE A 26 -6.35 11.60 -0.99
N ALA A 27 -6.76 10.77 -0.03
CA ALA A 27 -8.02 10.03 -0.07
C ALA A 27 -9.27 10.90 0.11
N GLY A 28 -9.13 12.19 0.43
CA GLY A 28 -10.27 13.06 0.75
C GLY A 28 -10.96 12.74 2.08
N LEU A 29 -10.32 11.95 2.96
CA LEU A 29 -10.88 11.56 4.26
C LEU A 29 -10.75 12.68 5.30
N VAL A 30 -9.84 13.62 5.09
CA VAL A 30 -9.69 14.84 5.90
C VAL A 30 -9.49 16.03 4.97
N PRO A 31 -10.02 17.22 5.31
CA PRO A 31 -9.80 18.43 4.50
C PRO A 31 -8.37 18.95 4.67
N ALA A 32 -7.79 19.49 3.60
CA ALA A 32 -6.52 20.20 3.67
C ALA A 32 -6.71 21.58 4.31
N SER A 33 -5.86 21.96 5.25
CA SER A 33 -5.83 23.29 5.85
C SER A 33 -5.19 24.34 4.94
N GLY A 34 -4.47 23.92 3.91
CA GLY A 34 -3.83 24.77 2.91
C GLY A 34 -3.24 23.94 1.77
N GLY A 35 -2.89 24.61 0.68
CA GLY A 35 -2.39 23.93 -0.53
C GLY A 35 -3.51 23.31 -1.36
N ARG A 36 -3.11 22.44 -2.30
CA ARG A 36 -4.06 21.76 -3.19
C ARG A 36 -3.52 20.41 -3.65
N ILE A 37 -4.40 19.48 -3.88
CA ILE A 37 -4.11 18.22 -4.60
C ILE A 37 -4.60 18.41 -6.03
N VAL A 38 -3.72 18.15 -6.99
CA VAL A 38 -4.01 18.28 -8.42
C VAL A 38 -3.99 16.89 -9.03
N TRP A 39 -5.08 16.52 -9.67
CA TRP A 39 -5.20 15.27 -10.41
C TRP A 39 -5.05 15.55 -11.92
N PRO A 40 -4.32 14.72 -12.67
CA PRO A 40 -4.32 14.81 -14.11
C PRO A 40 -5.69 14.36 -14.66
N GLY A 41 -6.25 15.13 -15.60
CA GLY A 41 -7.52 14.82 -16.23
C GLY A 41 -8.75 15.46 -15.59
N ASP A 42 -9.92 15.18 -16.18
CA ASP A 42 -11.18 15.86 -15.88
C ASP A 42 -11.92 15.28 -14.64
N ARG A 43 -11.46 14.15 -14.13
CA ARG A 43 -12.06 13.49 -12.96
C ARG A 43 -11.01 13.00 -11.98
N PRO A 44 -11.32 12.98 -10.66
CA PRO A 44 -10.47 12.34 -9.69
C PRO A 44 -10.26 10.85 -10.01
N PRO A 45 -9.05 10.28 -9.75
CA PRO A 45 -8.78 8.87 -9.94
C PRO A 45 -9.58 8.03 -8.94
N ARG A 46 -9.83 6.78 -9.30
CA ARG A 46 -10.37 5.80 -8.35
C ARG A 46 -9.27 5.40 -7.37
N LEU A 47 -9.55 5.54 -6.08
CA LEU A 47 -8.60 5.27 -5.01
C LEU A 47 -8.95 3.96 -4.32
N GLY A 48 -7.96 3.08 -4.14
CA GLY A 48 -8.00 1.97 -3.20
C GLY A 48 -7.24 2.33 -1.94
N PHE A 49 -7.84 2.15 -0.75
CA PHE A 49 -7.19 2.43 0.52
C PHE A 49 -7.05 1.16 1.37
N VAL A 50 -5.84 0.90 1.83
CA VAL A 50 -5.51 -0.18 2.77
C VAL A 50 -4.98 0.46 4.04
N PHE A 51 -5.68 0.27 5.15
CA PHE A 51 -5.30 0.79 6.47
C PHE A 51 -4.29 -0.13 7.16
N GLN A 52 -3.58 0.39 8.15
CA GLN A 52 -2.63 -0.34 8.99
C GLN A 52 -3.30 -1.56 9.66
N GLU A 53 -4.52 -1.39 10.15
CA GLU A 53 -5.37 -2.50 10.57
C GLU A 53 -6.28 -2.92 9.41
N PRO A 54 -6.53 -4.22 9.19
CA PRO A 54 -7.39 -4.70 8.10
C PRO A 54 -8.81 -4.14 8.12
N THR A 55 -9.30 -3.66 9.27
CA THR A 55 -10.64 -3.05 9.46
C THR A 55 -11.76 -3.87 8.83
N LEU A 56 -11.72 -5.20 9.01
CA LEU A 56 -12.76 -6.09 8.51
C LEU A 56 -13.97 -6.11 9.43
N MET A 57 -15.15 -6.14 8.84
CA MET A 57 -16.40 -6.33 9.58
C MET A 57 -16.45 -7.76 10.14
N PRO A 58 -16.38 -7.98 11.47
CA PRO A 58 -16.27 -9.31 12.05
C PRO A 58 -17.53 -10.17 11.85
N TRP A 59 -18.68 -9.54 11.65
CA TRP A 59 -19.97 -10.19 11.39
C TRP A 59 -20.23 -10.50 9.92
N SER A 60 -19.31 -10.15 9.02
CA SER A 60 -19.44 -10.37 7.59
C SER A 60 -18.38 -11.38 7.12
N THR A 61 -18.73 -12.22 6.17
CA THR A 61 -17.78 -13.13 5.55
C THR A 61 -16.68 -12.37 4.77
N VAL A 62 -15.64 -13.08 4.35
CA VAL A 62 -14.59 -12.55 3.47
C VAL A 62 -15.19 -11.96 2.20
N ARG A 63 -16.09 -12.69 1.50
CA ARG A 63 -16.84 -12.17 0.34
C ARG A 63 -17.62 -10.90 0.67
N GLY A 64 -18.26 -10.87 1.82
CA GLY A 64 -19.03 -9.70 2.26
C GLY A 64 -18.14 -8.49 2.52
N ASN A 65 -16.96 -8.69 3.10
CA ASN A 65 -15.99 -7.64 3.33
C ASN A 65 -15.40 -7.10 2.02
N VAL A 66 -14.93 -7.98 1.12
CA VAL A 66 -14.38 -7.59 -0.18
C VAL A 66 -15.43 -6.93 -1.06
N GLY A 67 -16.64 -7.46 -1.09
CA GLY A 67 -17.73 -6.94 -1.92
C GLY A 67 -18.42 -5.68 -1.38
N LEU A 68 -18.05 -5.18 -0.21
CA LEU A 68 -18.71 -4.04 0.42
C LEU A 68 -18.68 -2.77 -0.48
N PRO A 69 -17.56 -2.34 -1.05
CA PRO A 69 -17.52 -1.15 -1.89
C PRO A 69 -18.44 -1.27 -3.12
N LEU A 70 -18.45 -2.42 -3.76
CA LEU A 70 -19.29 -2.67 -4.93
C LEU A 70 -20.79 -2.70 -4.58
N ARG A 71 -21.12 -3.20 -3.38
CA ARG A 71 -22.48 -3.18 -2.87
C ARG A 71 -22.95 -1.75 -2.61
N LEU A 72 -22.10 -0.91 -2.04
CA LEU A 72 -22.39 0.50 -1.79
C LEU A 72 -22.54 1.29 -3.11
N ALA A 73 -21.79 0.88 -4.14
CA ALA A 73 -21.93 1.42 -5.49
C ALA A 73 -23.17 0.92 -6.26
N GLY A 74 -24.04 0.10 -5.63
CA GLY A 74 -25.26 -0.40 -6.25
C GLY A 74 -25.08 -1.53 -7.27
N MET A 75 -23.89 -2.17 -7.33
CA MET A 75 -23.60 -3.23 -8.29
C MET A 75 -24.49 -4.46 -8.09
N ALA A 76 -24.98 -5.04 -9.19
CA ALA A 76 -25.80 -6.24 -9.17
C ALA A 76 -25.07 -7.42 -8.50
N LYS A 77 -25.82 -8.26 -7.75
CA LYS A 77 -25.25 -9.34 -6.93
C LYS A 77 -24.38 -10.30 -7.74
N LYS A 78 -24.80 -10.68 -8.94
CA LYS A 78 -24.06 -11.63 -9.80
C LYS A 78 -22.70 -11.06 -10.17
N GLU A 79 -22.65 -9.87 -10.79
CA GLU A 79 -21.42 -9.19 -11.20
C GLU A 79 -20.49 -8.95 -10.00
N ARG A 80 -21.06 -8.53 -8.86
CA ARG A 80 -20.30 -8.33 -7.63
C ARG A 80 -19.59 -9.60 -7.16
N LEU A 81 -20.26 -10.75 -7.19
CA LEU A 81 -19.66 -12.03 -6.78
C LEU A 81 -18.51 -12.43 -7.71
N GLU A 82 -18.66 -12.28 -9.02
CA GLU A 82 -17.62 -12.56 -10.00
C GLU A 82 -16.36 -11.69 -9.76
N ARG A 83 -16.53 -10.39 -9.53
CA ARG A 83 -15.42 -9.49 -9.20
C ARG A 83 -14.77 -9.81 -7.86
N VAL A 84 -15.56 -10.15 -6.86
CA VAL A 84 -15.05 -10.54 -5.53
C VAL A 84 -14.22 -11.80 -5.62
N ASP A 85 -14.69 -12.83 -6.31
CA ASP A 85 -13.96 -14.09 -6.47
C ASP A 85 -12.65 -13.85 -7.23
N SER A 86 -12.66 -13.05 -8.31
CA SER A 86 -11.45 -12.63 -9.02
C SER A 86 -10.46 -11.87 -8.11
N ALA A 87 -10.95 -10.96 -7.25
CA ALA A 87 -10.09 -10.23 -6.33
C ALA A 87 -9.49 -11.14 -5.24
N LEU A 88 -10.25 -12.15 -4.77
CA LEU A 88 -9.75 -13.15 -3.82
C LEU A 88 -8.69 -14.06 -4.44
N ASP A 89 -8.86 -14.44 -5.71
CA ASP A 89 -7.87 -15.22 -6.44
C ASP A 89 -6.56 -14.44 -6.61
N LEU A 90 -6.63 -13.14 -6.92
CA LEU A 90 -5.45 -12.27 -7.05
C LEU A 90 -4.60 -12.23 -5.78
N VAL A 91 -5.22 -12.30 -4.61
CA VAL A 91 -4.51 -12.26 -3.32
C VAL A 91 -4.26 -13.65 -2.71
N GLY A 92 -4.52 -14.73 -3.46
CA GLY A 92 -4.28 -16.12 -3.03
C GLY A 92 -5.21 -16.57 -1.91
N LEU A 93 -6.47 -16.12 -1.92
CA LEU A 93 -7.52 -16.50 -0.97
C LEU A 93 -8.68 -17.24 -1.64
N THR A 94 -8.42 -17.94 -2.75
CA THR A 94 -9.39 -18.85 -3.37
C THR A 94 -9.92 -19.84 -2.34
N GLY A 95 -11.24 -20.01 -2.28
CA GLY A 95 -11.91 -20.93 -1.33
C GLY A 95 -12.17 -20.35 0.07
N PHE A 96 -11.62 -19.18 0.42
CA PHE A 96 -11.83 -18.57 1.74
C PHE A 96 -13.02 -17.60 1.80
N GLY A 97 -13.76 -17.45 0.70
CA GLY A 97 -14.82 -16.45 0.57
C GLY A 97 -15.91 -16.50 1.65
N ASP A 98 -16.25 -17.69 2.12
CA ASP A 98 -17.32 -17.90 3.10
C ASP A 98 -16.86 -17.94 4.56
N HIS A 99 -15.54 -17.80 4.79
CA HIS A 99 -14.98 -17.70 6.13
C HIS A 99 -15.23 -16.32 6.74
N TYR A 100 -15.27 -16.28 8.08
CA TYR A 100 -15.33 -15.03 8.83
C TYR A 100 -13.92 -14.56 9.23
N PRO A 101 -13.72 -13.25 9.45
CA PRO A 101 -12.39 -12.70 9.82
C PRO A 101 -11.75 -13.38 11.03
N LEU A 102 -12.56 -13.87 11.98
CA LEU A 102 -12.06 -14.53 13.19
C LEU A 102 -11.29 -15.83 12.89
N ALA A 103 -11.65 -16.51 11.79
CA ALA A 103 -11.01 -17.76 11.35
C ALA A 103 -9.73 -17.54 10.54
N LEU A 104 -9.29 -16.27 10.32
CA LEU A 104 -8.15 -15.93 9.48
C LEU A 104 -6.94 -15.52 10.29
N SER A 105 -5.74 -15.86 9.79
CA SER A 105 -4.47 -15.31 10.30
C SER A 105 -4.38 -13.79 10.03
N GLY A 106 -3.44 -13.11 10.70
CA GLY A 106 -3.19 -11.67 10.48
C GLY A 106 -2.86 -11.35 9.01
N GLY A 107 -1.99 -12.15 8.40
CA GLY A 107 -1.65 -11.99 6.98
C GLY A 107 -2.83 -12.23 6.05
N MET A 108 -3.68 -13.22 6.33
CA MET A 108 -4.91 -13.44 5.54
C MET A 108 -5.89 -12.27 5.67
N LYS A 109 -6.06 -11.72 6.87
CA LYS A 109 -6.89 -10.51 7.08
C LYS A 109 -6.38 -9.34 6.25
N MET A 110 -5.07 -9.15 6.19
CA MET A 110 -4.46 -8.09 5.39
C MET A 110 -4.69 -8.33 3.90
N ARG A 111 -4.55 -9.57 3.41
CA ARG A 111 -4.90 -9.93 2.02
C ARG A 111 -6.37 -9.63 1.69
N VAL A 112 -7.29 -9.90 2.60
CA VAL A 112 -8.72 -9.52 2.44
C VAL A 112 -8.87 -8.00 2.32
N SER A 113 -8.15 -7.22 3.14
CA SER A 113 -8.16 -5.75 3.05
C SER A 113 -7.60 -5.25 1.72
N ILE A 114 -6.54 -5.86 1.21
CA ILE A 114 -5.99 -5.57 -0.12
C ILE A 114 -7.01 -5.94 -1.21
N ALA A 115 -7.62 -7.13 -1.18
CA ALA A 115 -8.65 -7.54 -2.13
C ALA A 115 -9.85 -6.58 -2.13
N ARG A 116 -10.26 -6.08 -0.95
CA ARG A 116 -11.33 -5.07 -0.82
C ARG A 116 -10.97 -3.74 -1.49
N ALA A 117 -9.72 -3.35 -1.45
CA ALA A 117 -9.26 -2.16 -2.15
C ALA A 117 -9.18 -2.41 -3.67
N LEU A 118 -8.73 -3.59 -4.10
CA LEU A 118 -8.56 -3.96 -5.50
C LEU A 118 -9.86 -4.17 -6.25
N VAL A 119 -10.92 -4.64 -5.58
CA VAL A 119 -12.19 -5.00 -6.21
C VAL A 119 -12.87 -3.83 -6.93
N THR A 120 -12.51 -2.60 -6.59
CA THR A 120 -12.99 -1.37 -7.23
C THR A 120 -12.20 -0.99 -8.48
N ASP A 121 -11.20 -1.78 -8.86
CA ASP A 121 -10.29 -1.51 -9.97
C ASP A 121 -9.67 -0.09 -9.86
N PRO A 122 -8.86 0.17 -8.82
CA PRO A 122 -8.35 1.49 -8.53
C PRO A 122 -7.26 1.92 -9.52
N ASP A 123 -7.18 3.23 -9.77
CA ASP A 123 -6.08 3.85 -10.52
C ASP A 123 -4.86 4.08 -9.61
N ILE A 124 -5.11 4.32 -8.31
CA ILE A 124 -4.10 4.59 -7.28
C ILE A 124 -4.40 3.77 -6.03
N MET A 125 -3.37 3.10 -5.51
CA MET A 125 -3.41 2.39 -4.24
C MET A 125 -2.71 3.20 -3.15
N LEU A 126 -3.41 3.42 -2.04
CA LEU A 126 -2.90 4.08 -0.83
C LEU A 126 -2.78 3.02 0.27
N LEU A 127 -1.56 2.75 0.72
CA LEU A 127 -1.29 1.72 1.72
C LEU A 127 -0.60 2.34 2.94
N ASP A 128 -1.29 2.34 4.07
CA ASP A 128 -0.83 2.94 5.33
C ASP A 128 -0.27 1.87 6.27
N GLU A 129 1.05 1.67 6.27
CA GLU A 129 1.77 0.67 7.08
C GLU A 129 1.14 -0.74 7.06
N PRO A 130 0.77 -1.30 5.91
CA PRO A 130 -0.10 -2.47 5.85
C PRO A 130 0.52 -3.74 6.46
N PHE A 131 1.83 -3.78 6.60
CA PHE A 131 2.55 -4.97 7.07
C PHE A 131 3.20 -4.81 8.44
N ALA A 132 3.00 -3.67 9.12
CA ALA A 132 3.67 -3.34 10.39
C ALA A 132 3.40 -4.36 11.52
N ALA A 133 2.18 -4.92 11.57
CA ALA A 133 1.76 -5.85 12.62
C ALA A 133 2.03 -7.33 12.31
N LEU A 134 2.76 -7.63 11.21
CA LEU A 134 2.99 -8.99 10.76
C LEU A 134 4.40 -9.48 11.11
N ASP A 135 4.54 -10.79 11.32
CA ASP A 135 5.84 -11.44 11.46
C ASP A 135 6.68 -11.29 10.17
N GLU A 136 7.99 -11.45 10.29
CA GLU A 136 8.93 -11.18 9.21
C GLU A 136 8.69 -12.08 7.97
N ILE A 137 8.42 -13.37 8.18
CA ILE A 137 8.20 -14.33 7.08
C ILE A 137 6.93 -13.97 6.29
N THR A 138 5.84 -13.69 7.01
CA THR A 138 4.57 -13.26 6.40
C THR A 138 4.73 -11.95 5.67
N ARG A 139 5.45 -11.00 6.26
CA ARG A 139 5.75 -9.69 5.64
C ARG A 139 6.52 -9.84 4.34
N PHE A 140 7.55 -10.70 4.29
CA PHE A 140 8.30 -10.95 3.06
C PHE A 140 7.43 -11.53 1.95
N ARG A 141 6.56 -12.47 2.28
CA ARG A 141 5.63 -13.05 1.30
C ARG A 141 4.68 -11.98 0.75
N LEU A 142 4.08 -11.18 1.63
CA LEU A 142 3.15 -10.13 1.21
C LEU A 142 3.83 -9.01 0.43
N ASN A 143 5.08 -8.69 0.72
CA ASN A 143 5.87 -7.76 -0.08
C ASN A 143 6.06 -8.28 -1.51
N ASN A 144 6.36 -9.58 -1.68
CA ASN A 144 6.51 -10.20 -3.00
C ASN A 144 5.16 -10.17 -3.74
N ASP A 145 4.08 -10.61 -3.08
CA ASP A 145 2.73 -10.63 -3.67
C ASP A 145 2.30 -9.24 -4.13
N LEU A 146 2.53 -8.22 -3.29
CA LEU A 146 2.19 -6.82 -3.63
C LEU A 146 3.01 -6.32 -4.82
N LEU A 147 4.30 -6.65 -4.88
CA LEU A 147 5.17 -6.26 -5.97
C LEU A 147 4.75 -6.92 -7.29
N ASP A 148 4.38 -8.20 -7.27
CA ASP A 148 3.92 -8.94 -8.44
C ASP A 148 2.56 -8.39 -8.93
N LEU A 149 1.65 -8.08 -8.01
CA LEU A 149 0.39 -7.43 -8.33
C LEU A 149 0.61 -6.05 -8.97
N TRP A 150 1.48 -5.23 -8.38
CA TRP A 150 1.81 -3.91 -8.92
C TRP A 150 2.37 -4.00 -10.34
N ARG A 151 3.32 -4.90 -10.60
CA ARG A 151 3.91 -5.12 -11.92
C ARG A 151 2.87 -5.55 -12.95
N LYS A 152 2.00 -6.48 -12.55
CA LYS A 152 0.96 -7.02 -13.44
C LYS A 152 -0.07 -5.97 -13.84
N HIS A 153 -0.43 -5.08 -12.93
CA HIS A 153 -1.54 -4.15 -13.12
C HIS A 153 -1.12 -2.71 -13.43
N GLY A 154 0.13 -2.33 -13.14
CA GLY A 154 0.65 -0.99 -13.42
C GLY A 154 0.01 0.12 -12.60
N TRP A 155 -0.52 -0.18 -11.40
CA TRP A 155 -1.10 0.82 -10.51
C TRP A 155 -0.08 1.86 -10.06
N THR A 156 -0.53 3.08 -9.77
CA THR A 156 0.26 4.01 -8.97
C THR A 156 0.09 3.66 -7.51
N VAL A 157 1.18 3.46 -6.77
CA VAL A 157 1.15 3.06 -5.36
C VAL A 157 1.81 4.13 -4.51
N LEU A 158 1.11 4.58 -3.46
CA LEU A 158 1.68 5.34 -2.35
C LEU A 158 1.70 4.43 -1.11
N PHE A 159 2.89 4.09 -0.67
CA PHE A 159 3.13 3.13 0.40
C PHE A 159 3.77 3.82 1.60
N VAL A 160 3.10 3.86 2.72
CA VAL A 160 3.65 4.36 3.98
C VAL A 160 4.30 3.23 4.74
N THR A 161 5.53 3.44 5.17
CA THR A 161 6.26 2.51 6.04
C THR A 161 7.26 3.27 6.91
N HIS A 162 7.65 2.66 8.00
CA HIS A 162 8.82 3.07 8.80
C HIS A 162 10.03 2.15 8.56
N SER A 163 9.90 1.16 7.68
CA SER A 163 10.96 0.21 7.35
C SER A 163 11.74 0.65 6.11
N VAL A 164 13.02 0.94 6.30
CA VAL A 164 13.96 1.20 5.20
C VAL A 164 13.99 0.00 4.25
N PHE A 165 14.04 -1.22 4.79
CA PHE A 165 14.10 -2.44 3.99
C PHE A 165 12.89 -2.62 3.09
N GLU A 166 11.68 -2.39 3.59
CA GLU A 166 10.48 -2.44 2.75
C GLU A 166 10.50 -1.37 1.66
N SER A 167 10.85 -0.13 2.03
CA SER A 167 10.87 0.98 1.08
C SER A 167 11.83 0.72 -0.08
N VAL A 168 13.05 0.25 0.19
CA VAL A 168 14.03 -0.09 -0.85
C VAL A 168 13.59 -1.29 -1.68
N TYR A 169 12.96 -2.29 -1.04
CA TYR A 169 12.54 -3.48 -1.75
C TYR A 169 11.38 -3.25 -2.72
N LEU A 170 10.39 -2.44 -2.33
CA LEU A 170 9.15 -2.27 -3.07
C LEU A 170 9.20 -1.13 -4.08
N SER A 171 9.92 -0.03 -3.77
CA SER A 171 9.68 1.25 -4.42
C SER A 171 10.57 1.52 -5.62
N THR A 172 10.04 2.26 -6.57
CA THR A 172 10.81 2.95 -7.62
C THR A 172 11.30 4.32 -7.16
N ARG A 173 10.70 4.86 -6.08
CA ARG A 173 11.03 6.16 -5.50
C ARG A 173 10.71 6.19 -4.02
N ILE A 174 11.59 6.77 -3.22
CA ILE A 174 11.44 6.89 -1.77
C ILE A 174 11.51 8.35 -1.38
N VAL A 175 10.47 8.82 -0.68
CA VAL A 175 10.42 10.14 -0.09
C VAL A 175 10.62 10.02 1.41
N VAL A 176 11.69 10.60 1.93
CA VAL A 176 12.01 10.63 3.36
C VAL A 176 11.41 11.89 3.97
N MET A 177 10.62 11.73 5.03
CA MET A 177 9.96 12.82 5.72
C MET A 177 10.62 13.11 7.07
N SER A 178 10.87 14.40 7.35
CA SER A 178 11.34 14.87 8.66
C SER A 178 10.24 14.77 9.73
N PRO A 179 10.61 14.76 11.03
CA PRO A 179 9.66 14.92 12.14
C PRO A 179 8.86 16.22 12.04
N ARG A 180 8.01 16.49 13.04
CA ARG A 180 7.14 17.68 13.06
C ARG A 180 7.90 19.02 13.03
N PRO A 181 7.52 19.93 12.12
CA PRO A 181 6.52 19.79 11.06
C PRO A 181 7.02 18.88 9.95
N GLY A 182 6.18 17.89 9.53
CA GLY A 182 6.53 16.94 8.50
C GLY A 182 6.85 17.64 7.17
N ARG A 183 8.09 17.52 6.69
CA ARG A 183 8.57 18.06 5.41
C ARG A 183 9.27 16.96 4.63
N ILE A 184 9.29 17.10 3.33
CA ILE A 184 10.13 16.25 2.48
C ILE A 184 11.58 16.66 2.74
N HIS A 185 12.38 15.72 3.28
CA HIS A 185 13.79 15.88 3.53
C HIS A 185 14.63 15.38 2.36
N ALA A 186 14.31 14.21 1.85
CA ALA A 186 14.97 13.63 0.69
C ALA A 186 13.96 12.97 -0.25
N ASP A 187 14.30 12.90 -1.52
CA ASP A 187 13.50 12.35 -2.59
C ASP A 187 14.43 11.54 -3.51
N VAL A 188 14.44 10.23 -3.35
CA VAL A 188 15.44 9.33 -3.90
C VAL A 188 14.79 8.37 -4.91
N ALA A 189 15.27 8.41 -6.15
CA ALA A 189 14.92 7.41 -7.15
C ALA A 189 15.65 6.10 -6.84
N VAL A 190 14.90 5.01 -6.82
CA VAL A 190 15.46 3.66 -6.66
C VAL A 190 15.47 2.99 -8.02
N ALA A 191 16.68 2.77 -8.56
CA ALA A 191 16.83 1.99 -9.79
C ALA A 191 16.09 0.64 -9.60
N ASP A 192 15.35 0.24 -10.63
CA ASP A 192 14.55 -0.98 -10.60
C ASP A 192 15.31 -2.16 -11.23
N PRO A 193 16.23 -2.83 -10.49
CA PRO A 193 16.77 -4.08 -10.97
C PRO A 193 15.65 -5.11 -10.92
N GLN A 194 15.28 -5.64 -12.08
CA GLN A 194 14.27 -6.69 -12.21
C GLN A 194 14.95 -8.04 -12.45
N PRO A 195 14.41 -9.13 -11.91
CA PRO A 195 13.33 -9.22 -10.93
C PRO A 195 13.82 -9.01 -9.49
N ARG A 196 13.03 -8.30 -8.66
CA ARG A 196 13.27 -8.20 -7.22
C ARG A 196 12.74 -9.46 -6.54
N GLY A 197 13.64 -10.26 -6.01
CA GLY A 197 13.35 -11.51 -5.30
C GLY A 197 14.37 -11.72 -4.19
N GLU A 198 14.52 -12.96 -3.74
CA GLU A 198 15.47 -13.32 -2.68
C GLU A 198 16.92 -12.93 -3.03
N ALA A 199 17.33 -13.16 -4.29
CA ALA A 199 18.66 -12.77 -4.77
C ALA A 199 18.91 -11.27 -4.67
N PHE A 200 17.90 -10.44 -4.92
CA PHE A 200 18.02 -8.99 -4.74
C PHE A 200 18.17 -8.61 -3.27
N ARG A 201 17.39 -9.21 -2.37
CA ARG A 201 17.46 -8.94 -0.92
C ARG A 201 18.82 -9.24 -0.30
N THR A 202 19.52 -10.22 -0.84
CA THR A 202 20.85 -10.64 -0.38
C THR A 202 21.99 -9.97 -1.14
N SER A 203 21.68 -9.10 -2.11
CA SER A 203 22.67 -8.45 -2.95
C SER A 203 23.42 -7.30 -2.24
N PRO A 204 24.70 -7.03 -2.61
CA PRO A 204 25.42 -5.85 -2.14
C PRO A 204 24.72 -4.54 -2.51
N ASP A 205 24.05 -4.47 -3.66
CA ASP A 205 23.34 -3.29 -4.14
C ASP A 205 22.16 -2.94 -3.25
N TYR A 206 21.36 -3.95 -2.86
CA TYR A 206 20.29 -3.74 -1.90
C TYR A 206 20.80 -3.23 -0.56
N ALA A 207 21.87 -3.83 -0.03
CA ALA A 207 22.48 -3.40 1.22
C ALA A 207 23.06 -1.96 1.11
N ALA A 208 23.65 -1.59 -0.02
CA ALA A 208 24.13 -0.23 -0.27
C ALA A 208 22.98 0.78 -0.28
N ARG A 209 21.89 0.47 -0.98
CA ARG A 209 20.68 1.32 -1.00
C ARG A 209 20.05 1.46 0.37
N CYS A 210 19.95 0.38 1.14
CA CYS A 210 19.45 0.46 2.51
C CYS A 210 20.30 1.39 3.38
N ARG A 211 21.63 1.36 3.27
CA ARG A 211 22.52 2.29 3.98
C ARG A 211 22.31 3.74 3.55
N GLU A 212 22.19 4.00 2.25
CA GLU A 212 21.92 5.34 1.70
C GLU A 212 20.61 5.92 2.28
N ILE A 213 19.52 5.15 2.24
CA ILE A 213 18.22 5.58 2.73
C ILE A 213 18.22 5.70 4.26
N SER A 214 18.92 4.81 4.99
CA SER A 214 19.09 4.96 6.44
C SER A 214 19.81 6.25 6.80
N ALA A 215 20.90 6.59 6.12
CA ALA A 215 21.61 7.84 6.35
C ALA A 215 20.72 9.08 6.09
N ALA A 216 19.93 9.06 5.03
CA ALA A 216 18.96 10.13 4.75
C ALA A 216 17.87 10.24 5.85
N LEU A 217 17.42 9.11 6.39
CA LEU A 217 16.46 9.09 7.49
C LEU A 217 17.06 9.65 8.78
N ASP A 218 18.30 9.28 9.12
CA ASP A 218 19.03 9.80 10.28
C ASP A 218 19.23 11.31 10.18
N GLN A 219 19.60 11.81 9.00
CA GLN A 219 19.72 13.26 8.74
C GLN A 219 18.36 13.97 8.89
N ALA A 220 17.28 13.37 8.40
CA ALA A 220 15.93 13.93 8.56
C ALA A 220 15.50 14.00 10.02
N MET A 221 15.98 13.09 10.87
CA MET A 221 15.68 13.07 12.32
C MET A 221 16.50 14.11 13.10
N ALA A 222 17.65 14.50 12.60
CA ALA A 222 18.54 15.50 13.23
C ALA A 222 18.20 16.95 12.81
N ALA A 223 17.38 17.14 11.78
CA ALA A 223 16.99 18.44 11.23
C ALA A 223 15.75 19.01 11.90
#